data_7e37ad600335cb2c7a4704ad253db410
#
_entry.id   7e37ad600335cb2c7a4704ad253db410
#
_cell.length_a   1.000
_cell.length_b   1.000
_cell.length_c   1.000
_cell.angle_alpha   90.00
_cell.angle_beta   90.00
_cell.angle_gamma   90.00
#
_symmetry.space_group_name_H-M   'P 1'
#
loop_
_entity.id
_entity.type
_entity.pdbx_description
1 polymer ?
#
loop_
_entity_poly.entity_id
_entity_poly.type
_entity_poly.pdbx_seq_one_letter_code
_entity_poly.pdbx_strand_id
1 'polypeptide(L)' 'MKRILIEHFQSLDNYGTGMMGLVTVQALADRYGTAEVEFHCDFADAATLEAVRRELRGDVRLYRHE' A
#
# COMPACT_ATOMS: atom_id res chain seq x y z
N MET A 1 6.52 -10.97 11.75
CA MET A 1 6.14 -9.94 10.76
C MET A 1 4.67 -10.05 10.43
N LYS A 2 3.98 -8.93 10.46
CA LYS A 2 2.55 -8.86 10.18
C LYS A 2 2.31 -8.68 8.70
N ARG A 3 1.44 -9.50 8.12
CA ARG A 3 1.07 -9.41 6.71
C ARG A 3 -0.35 -8.84 6.62
N ILE A 4 -0.51 -7.74 5.94
CA ILE A 4 -1.78 -7.03 5.83
C ILE A 4 -2.24 -7.04 4.38
N LEU A 5 -3.46 -7.51 4.16
CA LEU A 5 -4.08 -7.54 2.84
C LEU A 5 -4.97 -6.32 2.68
N ILE A 6 -4.72 -5.53 1.64
CA ILE A 6 -5.50 -4.35 1.32
C ILE A 6 -6.24 -4.61 0.00
N GLU A 7 -7.56 -4.60 0.05
CA GLU A 7 -8.41 -4.78 -1.12
C GLU A 7 -8.93 -3.43 -1.62
N HIS A 8 -9.36 -3.39 -2.87
CA HIS A 8 -9.90 -2.19 -3.53
C HIS A 8 -8.88 -1.07 -3.68
N PHE A 9 -7.61 -1.43 -3.82
CA PHE A 9 -6.53 -0.48 -4.04
C PHE A 9 -5.87 -0.77 -5.39
N GLN A 10 -6.69 -0.87 -6.44
CA GLN A 10 -6.20 -1.27 -7.76
C GLN A 10 -5.45 -0.17 -8.48
N SER A 11 -5.82 1.09 -8.24
CA SER A 11 -5.27 2.21 -8.97
C SER A 11 -5.35 3.48 -8.14
N LEU A 12 -4.39 4.39 -8.35
CA LEU A 12 -4.42 5.74 -7.75
C LEU A 12 -5.42 6.65 -8.46
N ASP A 13 -5.86 6.28 -9.66
CA ASP A 13 -6.78 7.08 -10.45
C ASP A 13 -8.21 7.04 -9.91
N ASN A 14 -8.51 6.07 -9.06
CA ASN A 14 -9.83 5.96 -8.48
C ASN A 14 -9.94 6.91 -7.28
N TYR A 15 -10.51 8.06 -7.53
CA TYR A 15 -10.65 9.13 -6.54
C TYR A 15 -11.44 8.60 -5.35
N GLY A 16 -10.90 8.67 -4.19
CA GLY A 16 -11.50 8.14 -2.97
C GLY A 16 -10.89 6.82 -2.55
N THR A 17 -11.05 5.77 -3.34
CA THR A 17 -10.52 4.45 -2.98
C THR A 17 -8.99 4.43 -2.95
N GLY A 18 -8.35 5.02 -3.97
CA GLY A 18 -6.90 5.10 -4.03
C GLY A 18 -6.32 5.96 -2.90
N MET A 19 -6.93 7.09 -2.62
CA MET A 19 -6.48 7.97 -1.54
C MET A 19 -6.67 7.31 -0.17
N MET A 20 -7.80 6.64 0.05
CA MET A 20 -8.05 5.93 1.30
C MET A 20 -7.05 4.79 1.50
N GLY A 21 -6.73 4.07 0.43
CA GLY A 21 -5.73 3.01 0.50
C GLY A 21 -4.37 3.55 0.90
N LEU A 22 -3.95 4.65 0.29
CA LEU A 22 -2.68 5.29 0.58
C LEU A 22 -2.58 5.73 2.04
N VAL A 23 -3.62 6.41 2.52
CA VAL A 23 -3.70 6.88 3.91
C VAL A 23 -3.68 5.70 4.87
N THR A 24 -4.42 4.65 4.56
CA THR A 24 -4.49 3.46 5.41
C THR A 24 -3.13 2.78 5.53
N VAL A 25 -2.45 2.57 4.40
CA VAL A 25 -1.12 1.95 4.39
C VAL A 25 -0.14 2.78 5.21
N GLN A 26 -0.12 4.10 4.98
CA GLN A 26 0.81 4.97 5.68
C GLN A 26 0.53 4.97 7.19
N ALA A 27 -0.74 5.05 7.58
CA ALA A 27 -1.11 5.07 9.00
C ALA A 27 -0.70 3.77 9.70
N LEU A 28 -0.91 2.63 9.04
CA LEU A 28 -0.53 1.34 9.61
C LEU A 28 0.98 1.16 9.67
N ALA A 29 1.70 1.62 8.64
CA ALA A 29 3.15 1.57 8.63
C ALA A 29 3.74 2.43 9.75
N ASP A 30 3.18 3.62 9.97
CA ASP A 30 3.61 4.52 11.03
C ASP A 30 3.32 3.92 12.42
N ARG A 31 2.19 3.23 12.57
CA ARG A 31 1.78 2.66 13.85
C ARG A 31 2.64 1.46 14.25
N TYR A 32 2.87 0.54 13.32
CA TYR A 32 3.55 -0.73 13.63
C TYR A 32 5.04 -0.73 13.31
N GLY A 33 5.50 0.24 12.54
CA GLY A 33 6.88 0.28 12.05
C GLY A 33 7.04 -0.46 10.74
N THR A 34 7.79 0.12 9.83
CA THR A 34 7.94 -0.41 8.47
C THR A 34 8.65 -1.77 8.43
N ALA A 35 9.45 -2.08 9.46
CA ALA A 35 10.14 -3.37 9.54
C ALA A 35 9.25 -4.50 10.02
N GLU A 36 8.07 -4.18 10.60
CA GLU A 36 7.19 -5.16 11.24
C GLU A 36 5.98 -5.54 10.42
N VAL A 37 5.71 -4.82 9.33
CA VAL A 37 4.53 -5.08 8.50
C VAL A 37 4.91 -5.16 7.04
N GLU A 38 4.16 -5.97 6.29
CA GLU A 38 4.21 -5.97 4.84
C GLU A 38 2.78 -5.89 4.32
N PHE A 39 2.59 -5.12 3.24
CA PHE A 39 1.28 -4.88 2.66
C PHE A 39 1.17 -5.60 1.33
N HIS A 40 0.10 -6.37 1.19
CA HIS A 40 -0.23 -7.08 -0.04
C HIS A 40 -1.49 -6.46 -0.60
N CYS A 41 -1.35 -5.77 -1.72
CA CYS A 41 -2.42 -4.97 -2.30
C CYS A 41 -2.82 -5.51 -3.68
N ASP A 42 -4.08 -5.31 -4.04
CA ASP A 42 -4.62 -5.79 -5.29
C ASP A 42 -4.37 -4.82 -6.47
N PHE A 43 -3.17 -4.28 -6.54
CA PHE A 43 -2.79 -3.36 -7.62
C PHE A 43 -3.01 -4.00 -9.00
N ALA A 44 -3.48 -3.19 -9.94
CA ALA A 44 -3.75 -3.67 -11.29
C ALA A 44 -2.48 -4.13 -12.01
N ASP A 45 -1.35 -3.46 -11.75
CA ASP A 45 -0.08 -3.77 -12.40
C ASP A 45 1.11 -3.32 -11.55
N ALA A 46 2.31 -3.67 -12.03
CA ALA A 46 3.54 -3.31 -11.33
C ALA A 46 3.80 -1.80 -11.34
N ALA A 47 3.35 -1.10 -12.37
CA ALA A 47 3.51 0.35 -12.46
C ALA A 47 2.73 1.06 -11.35
N THR A 48 1.53 0.56 -11.04
CA THR A 48 0.72 1.09 -9.95
C THR A 48 1.42 0.89 -8.60
N LEU A 49 2.00 -0.29 -8.39
CA LEU A 49 2.76 -0.55 -7.17
C LEU A 49 3.89 0.46 -7.00
N GLU A 50 4.65 0.71 -8.06
CA GLU A 50 5.76 1.66 -7.99
C GLU A 50 5.30 3.10 -7.78
N ALA A 51 4.17 3.48 -8.37
CA ALA A 51 3.58 4.80 -8.15
C ALA A 51 3.16 5.00 -6.69
N VAL A 52 2.53 3.99 -6.11
CA VAL A 52 2.12 4.02 -4.69
C VAL A 52 3.35 4.08 -3.79
N ARG A 53 4.37 3.30 -4.10
CA ARG A 53 5.60 3.28 -3.30
C ARG A 53 6.22 4.68 -3.21
N ARG A 54 6.20 5.43 -4.30
CA ARG A 54 6.77 6.78 -4.34
C ARG A 54 6.01 7.77 -3.48
N GLU A 55 4.74 7.52 -3.23
CA GLU A 55 3.90 8.41 -2.42
C GLU A 55 4.01 8.12 -0.92
N LEU A 56 4.56 6.97 -0.56
CA LEU A 56 4.68 6.57 0.84
C LEU A 56 5.99 7.05 1.43
N ARG A 57 5.95 7.39 2.73
CA ARG A 57 7.14 7.78 3.47
C ARG A 57 7.74 6.55 4.14
N GLY A 58 9.07 6.52 4.18
CA GLY A 58 9.79 5.43 4.82
C GLY A 58 9.91 4.22 3.91
N ASP A 59 10.47 3.16 4.46
CA ASP A 59 10.79 1.94 3.71
C ASP A 59 9.66 0.93 3.85
N VAL A 60 8.49 1.27 3.29
CA VAL A 60 7.29 0.46 3.40
C VAL A 60 7.41 -0.76 2.49
N ARG A 61 7.15 -1.94 3.05
CA ARG A 61 7.17 -3.20 2.29
C ARG A 61 5.84 -3.40 1.60
N LEU A 62 5.85 -3.22 0.29
CA LEU A 62 4.66 -3.21 -0.53
C LEU A 62 4.76 -4.29 -1.59
N TYR A 63 3.74 -5.13 -1.67
CA TYR A 63 3.71 -6.25 -2.61
C TYR A 63 2.40 -6.26 -3.37
N ARG A 64 2.45 -6.80 -4.57
CA ARG A 64 1.27 -7.00 -5.39
C ARG A 64 0.70 -8.38 -5.11
N HIS A 65 -0.55 -8.40 -4.67
CA HIS A 65 -1.26 -9.65 -4.39
C HIS A 65 -1.97 -10.14 -5.65
N GLU A 66 -1.68 -11.37 -6.02
CA GLU A 66 -2.30 -12.00 -7.19
C GLU A 66 -3.31 -13.07 -6.81
#